data_816ff6a5dd42f60ff2ad5a95809e72aa
#
_entry.id   816ff6a5dd42f60ff2ad5a95809e72aa
#
_cell.length_a   1.000
_cell.length_b   1.000
_cell.length_c   1.000
_cell.angle_alpha   90.00
_cell.angle_beta   90.00
_cell.angle_gamma   90.00
#
_symmetry.space_group_name_H-M   'P 1'
#
loop_
_entity.id
_entity.type
_entity.pdbx_description
1 polymer ?
#
loop_
_entity_poly.entity_id
_entity_poly.type
_entity_poly.pdbx_seq_one_letter_code
_entity_poly.pdbx_strand_id
1 'polypeptide(L)'
;MSPKARVLIYVLRRDLRLADNPVFHEVSRLSQQSQHPFTHFLPVFTFPANQVEVSGFVSDSAKKSPYPEARAPVSGFWRCGKLRAKFLAESVWDLKKDLERIGSDLQVRVGTVHDAVQSILQGYKENNQVDIAGVWMTNEEGVEEKREEKDVRKLCKEFDAEFKLWQDEKYFVDEYVHFHKIAAQYTRLTETP
;
A
#
# COMPACT_ATOMS: atom_id res chain seq x y z
N MET A 1 -30.41 -19.05 -2.67
CA MET A 1 -29.43 -18.40 -1.80
C MET A 1 -28.78 -17.27 -2.62
N SER A 2 -28.77 -16.06 -2.12
CA SER A 2 -28.05 -14.97 -2.80
C SER A 2 -26.56 -15.33 -2.83
N PRO A 3 -25.85 -15.02 -3.94
CA PRO A 3 -24.43 -15.26 -4.00
C PRO A 3 -23.71 -14.44 -2.91
N LYS A 4 -22.67 -15.05 -2.30
CA LYS A 4 -21.85 -14.35 -1.30
C LYS A 4 -21.15 -13.13 -1.93
N ALA A 5 -21.05 -12.06 -1.18
CA ALA A 5 -20.22 -10.93 -1.57
C ALA A 5 -18.75 -11.37 -1.62
N ARG A 6 -18.04 -10.97 -2.68
CA ARG A 6 -16.60 -11.21 -2.86
C ARG A 6 -15.86 -9.88 -2.83
N VAL A 7 -15.02 -9.67 -1.83
CA VAL A 7 -14.34 -8.40 -1.61
C VAL A 7 -12.89 -8.47 -2.05
N LEU A 8 -12.51 -7.58 -2.95
CA LEU A 8 -11.12 -7.30 -3.30
C LEU A 8 -10.60 -6.13 -2.46
N ILE A 9 -9.56 -6.36 -1.69
CA ILE A 9 -8.92 -5.36 -0.83
C ILE A 9 -7.72 -4.79 -1.57
N TYR A 10 -7.64 -3.46 -1.69
CA TYR A 10 -6.47 -2.78 -2.21
C TYR A 10 -5.82 -1.94 -1.13
N VAL A 11 -4.61 -2.31 -0.74
CA VAL A 11 -3.81 -1.60 0.25
C VAL A 11 -2.95 -0.56 -0.44
N LEU A 12 -3.37 0.71 -0.33
CA LEU A 12 -2.63 1.86 -0.82
C LEU A 12 -1.52 2.25 0.16
N ARG A 13 -0.39 2.71 -0.37
CA ARG A 13 0.74 3.21 0.41
C ARG A 13 1.20 4.59 -0.07
N ARG A 14 1.98 4.66 -1.15
CA ARG A 14 2.48 5.91 -1.77
C ARG A 14 1.77 6.26 -3.07
N ASP A 15 1.02 5.34 -3.60
CA ASP A 15 0.27 5.37 -4.84
C ASP A 15 -1.10 6.08 -4.70
N LEU A 16 -1.11 7.19 -3.95
CA LEU A 16 -2.31 7.96 -3.59
C LEU A 16 -2.81 8.82 -4.75
N ARG A 17 -3.18 8.18 -5.85
CA ARG A 17 -3.74 8.82 -7.04
C ARG A 17 -4.76 7.91 -7.71
N LEU A 18 -5.81 8.50 -8.27
CA LEU A 18 -6.83 7.77 -9.02
C LEU A 18 -6.41 7.56 -10.48
N ALA A 19 -5.87 8.61 -11.10
CA ALA A 19 -5.37 8.55 -12.46
C ALA A 19 -4.01 7.84 -12.51
N ASP A 20 -3.77 7.10 -13.60
CA ASP A 20 -2.49 6.44 -13.88
C ASP A 20 -2.04 5.46 -12.76
N ASN A 21 -3.01 4.82 -12.12
CA ASN A 21 -2.76 3.82 -11.09
C ASN A 21 -3.09 2.42 -11.67
N PRO A 22 -2.12 1.49 -11.70
CA PRO A 22 -2.28 0.20 -12.35
C PRO A 22 -3.38 -0.66 -11.71
N VAL A 23 -3.58 -0.53 -10.40
CA VAL A 23 -4.59 -1.29 -9.67
C VAL A 23 -5.99 -0.77 -9.97
N PHE A 24 -6.22 0.55 -9.90
CA PHE A 24 -7.52 1.11 -10.25
C PHE A 24 -7.89 0.87 -11.71
N HIS A 25 -6.90 0.94 -12.62
CA HIS A 25 -7.11 0.60 -14.03
C HIS A 25 -7.57 -0.86 -14.18
N GLU A 26 -6.89 -1.80 -13.54
CA GLU A 26 -7.24 -3.22 -13.63
C GLU A 26 -8.60 -3.51 -12.97
N VAL A 27 -8.90 -2.90 -11.83
CA VAL A 27 -10.21 -3.01 -11.17
C VAL A 27 -11.32 -2.52 -12.11
N SER A 28 -11.13 -1.37 -12.76
CA SER A 28 -12.08 -0.86 -13.75
C SER A 28 -12.24 -1.81 -14.94
N ARG A 29 -11.14 -2.34 -15.46
CA ARG A 29 -11.16 -3.31 -16.58
C ARG A 29 -11.92 -4.60 -16.20
N LEU A 30 -11.66 -5.13 -15.01
CA LEU A 30 -12.31 -6.35 -14.52
C LEU A 30 -13.80 -6.13 -14.23
N SER A 31 -14.18 -4.97 -13.70
CA SER A 31 -15.58 -4.66 -13.41
C SER A 31 -16.49 -4.60 -14.64
N GLN A 32 -15.90 -4.40 -15.82
CA GLN A 32 -16.62 -4.38 -17.10
C GLN A 32 -16.84 -5.78 -17.69
N GLN A 33 -16.24 -6.82 -17.12
CA GLN A 33 -16.41 -8.19 -17.59
C GLN A 33 -17.72 -8.79 -17.08
N SER A 34 -18.34 -9.67 -17.90
CA SER A 34 -19.59 -10.36 -17.54
C SER A 34 -19.42 -11.29 -16.30
N GLN A 35 -18.21 -11.79 -16.08
CA GLN A 35 -17.83 -12.58 -14.90
C GLN A 35 -16.60 -11.93 -14.27
N HIS A 36 -16.82 -11.11 -13.26
CA HIS A 36 -15.74 -10.47 -12.52
C HIS A 36 -15.38 -11.27 -11.25
N PRO A 37 -14.09 -11.29 -10.86
CA PRO A 37 -13.62 -12.11 -9.74
C PRO A 37 -14.05 -11.59 -8.37
N PHE A 38 -14.57 -10.36 -8.29
CA PHE A 38 -15.03 -9.71 -7.05
C PHE A 38 -16.34 -8.96 -7.30
N THR A 39 -17.12 -8.76 -6.25
CA THR A 39 -18.37 -7.97 -6.27
C THR A 39 -18.22 -6.62 -5.59
N HIS A 40 -17.24 -6.50 -4.70
CA HIS A 40 -16.96 -5.28 -3.94
C HIS A 40 -15.46 -5.00 -3.98
N PHE A 41 -15.12 -3.73 -4.04
CA PHE A 41 -13.76 -3.24 -4.02
C PHE A 41 -13.55 -2.36 -2.78
N LEU A 42 -12.54 -2.66 -1.98
CA LEU A 42 -12.23 -1.98 -0.73
C LEU A 42 -10.83 -1.37 -0.79
N PRO A 43 -10.69 -0.10 -1.19
CA PRO A 43 -9.44 0.64 -1.04
C PRO A 43 -9.19 0.96 0.44
N VAL A 44 -7.99 0.68 0.92
CA VAL A 44 -7.58 0.90 2.31
C VAL A 44 -6.27 1.67 2.35
N PHE A 45 -6.24 2.74 3.12
CA PHE A 45 -5.01 3.45 3.45
C PHE A 45 -4.77 3.39 4.96
N THR A 46 -3.53 3.10 5.36
CA THR A 46 -3.14 3.08 6.77
C THR A 46 -2.07 4.16 7.02
N PHE A 47 -2.40 5.15 7.86
CA PHE A 47 -1.37 6.05 8.37
C PHE A 47 -0.38 5.25 9.21
N PRO A 48 0.91 5.17 8.81
CA PRO A 48 1.87 4.30 9.48
C PRO A 48 2.12 4.78 10.91
N ALA A 49 2.08 3.88 11.87
CA ALA A 49 2.31 4.18 13.28
C ALA A 49 3.64 4.91 13.54
N ASN A 50 4.67 4.56 12.76
CA ASN A 50 5.98 5.19 12.82
C ASN A 50 6.04 6.61 12.23
N GLN A 51 4.93 7.16 11.73
CA GLN A 51 4.84 8.48 11.13
C GLN A 51 3.64 9.30 11.63
N VAL A 52 2.83 8.74 12.54
CA VAL A 52 1.60 9.42 13.01
C VAL A 52 1.93 10.67 13.82
N GLU A 53 2.96 10.62 14.65
CA GLU A 53 3.40 11.79 15.41
C GLU A 53 4.35 12.63 14.58
N VAL A 54 4.10 13.92 14.55
CA VAL A 54 4.76 14.84 13.64
C VAL A 54 5.41 15.96 14.42
N SER A 55 6.66 16.27 14.08
CA SER A 55 7.39 17.40 14.64
C SER A 55 6.56 18.70 14.65
N GLY A 56 6.40 19.27 15.83
CA GLY A 56 5.72 20.53 16.08
C GLY A 56 4.19 20.47 16.16
N PHE A 57 3.59 19.29 16.08
CA PHE A 57 2.17 19.09 16.40
C PHE A 57 1.98 18.45 17.77
N VAL A 58 3.00 17.69 18.25
CA VAL A 58 2.98 17.09 19.58
C VAL A 58 3.92 17.90 20.46
N SER A 59 3.41 18.35 21.61
CA SER A 59 4.20 19.06 22.63
C SER A 59 5.23 18.11 23.25
N ASP A 60 6.43 18.60 23.53
CA ASP A 60 7.47 17.83 24.24
C ASP A 60 7.05 17.43 25.66
N SER A 61 6.09 18.16 26.25
CA SER A 61 5.48 17.86 27.54
C SER A 61 4.29 16.89 27.43
N ALA A 62 3.93 16.46 26.22
CA ALA A 62 2.80 15.57 26.02
C ALA A 62 3.06 14.20 26.65
N LYS A 63 1.97 13.52 27.00
CA LYS A 63 1.97 12.12 27.45
C LYS A 63 2.77 11.26 26.47
N LYS A 64 3.37 10.19 26.99
CA LYS A 64 4.09 9.20 26.17
C LYS A 64 3.27 8.86 24.92
N SER A 65 3.91 8.99 23.75
CA SER A 65 3.30 8.58 22.51
C SER A 65 2.86 7.12 22.55
N PRO A 66 1.67 6.79 22.02
CA PRO A 66 1.31 5.41 21.75
C PRO A 66 2.12 4.81 20.58
N TYR A 67 2.86 5.65 19.83
CA TYR A 67 3.66 5.25 18.67
C TYR A 67 5.13 5.69 18.85
N PRO A 68 5.91 5.03 19.72
CA PRO A 68 7.29 5.42 20.01
C PRO A 68 8.21 5.36 18.77
N GLU A 69 7.84 4.58 17.77
CA GLU A 69 8.56 4.43 16.49
C GLU A 69 8.51 5.70 15.62
N ALA A 70 7.67 6.66 15.94
CA ALA A 70 7.61 7.95 15.26
C ALA A 70 8.90 8.77 15.36
N ARG A 71 9.80 8.41 16.28
CA ARG A 71 11.14 8.96 16.38
C ARG A 71 12.20 7.96 15.93
N ALA A 72 13.24 8.46 15.27
CA ALA A 72 14.39 7.64 14.91
C ALA A 72 15.13 7.18 16.20
N PRO A 73 15.43 5.88 16.38
CA PRO A 73 15.95 5.34 17.63
C PRO A 73 17.34 5.86 17.98
N VAL A 74 18.15 6.24 17.00
CA VAL A 74 19.53 6.72 17.21
C VAL A 74 19.57 8.23 17.37
N SER A 75 18.92 8.98 16.49
CA SER A 75 18.99 10.45 16.45
C SER A 75 17.91 11.14 17.30
N GLY A 76 16.85 10.44 17.68
CA GLY A 76 15.70 10.98 18.39
C GLY A 76 14.82 11.93 17.55
N PHE A 77 15.20 12.20 16.29
CA PHE A 77 14.42 13.07 15.43
C PHE A 77 13.11 12.43 14.96
N TRP A 78 12.11 13.29 14.71
CA TRP A 78 10.85 12.85 14.13
C TRP A 78 11.07 12.25 12.72
N ARG A 79 10.48 11.09 12.47
CA ARG A 79 10.53 10.44 11.15
C ARG A 79 9.67 11.14 10.11
N CYS A 80 8.65 11.90 10.53
CA CYS A 80 7.77 12.66 9.68
C CYS A 80 7.75 14.14 10.09
N GLY A 81 8.17 15.03 9.19
CA GLY A 81 8.08 16.47 9.38
C GLY A 81 6.71 17.03 9.01
N LYS A 82 6.40 18.27 9.46
CA LYS A 82 5.11 18.92 9.25
C LYS A 82 4.66 18.96 7.79
N LEU A 83 5.55 19.32 6.87
CA LEU A 83 5.22 19.46 5.45
C LEU A 83 4.86 18.12 4.83
N ARG A 84 5.62 17.07 5.17
CA ARG A 84 5.32 15.70 4.72
C ARG A 84 4.00 15.20 5.27
N ALA A 85 3.72 15.43 6.55
CA ALA A 85 2.47 15.01 7.18
C ALA A 85 1.27 15.72 6.55
N LYS A 86 1.39 17.03 6.33
CA LYS A 86 0.35 17.82 5.66
C LYS A 86 0.10 17.29 4.25
N PHE A 87 1.15 17.14 3.46
CA PHE A 87 1.05 16.61 2.09
C PHE A 87 0.40 15.22 2.07
N LEU A 88 0.83 14.31 2.95
CA LEU A 88 0.25 12.98 3.04
C LEU A 88 -1.25 13.01 3.39
N ALA A 89 -1.62 13.80 4.40
CA ALA A 89 -3.00 13.95 4.79
C ALA A 89 -3.86 14.53 3.65
N GLU A 90 -3.38 15.59 3.01
CA GLU A 90 -4.08 16.21 1.87
C GLU A 90 -4.24 15.22 0.70
N SER A 91 -3.19 14.45 0.37
CA SER A 91 -3.25 13.43 -0.69
C SER A 91 -4.26 12.32 -0.37
N VAL A 92 -4.33 11.85 0.87
CA VAL A 92 -5.30 10.84 1.31
C VAL A 92 -6.72 11.36 1.21
N TRP A 93 -6.98 12.59 1.68
CA TRP A 93 -8.31 13.18 1.62
C TRP A 93 -8.74 13.56 0.21
N ASP A 94 -7.81 13.93 -0.66
CA ASP A 94 -8.10 14.22 -2.06
C ASP A 94 -8.49 12.95 -2.81
N LEU A 95 -7.70 11.89 -2.66
CA LEU A 95 -8.05 10.57 -3.20
C LEU A 95 -9.39 10.07 -2.67
N LYS A 96 -9.67 10.24 -1.37
CA LYS A 96 -10.95 9.85 -0.78
C LYS A 96 -12.11 10.56 -1.45
N LYS A 97 -12.02 11.89 -1.63
CA LYS A 97 -13.05 12.67 -2.31
C LYS A 97 -13.25 12.24 -3.77
N ASP A 98 -12.16 11.93 -4.47
CA ASP A 98 -12.24 11.47 -5.86
C ASP A 98 -12.92 10.10 -5.96
N LEU A 99 -12.64 9.20 -5.03
CA LEU A 99 -13.34 7.92 -4.93
C LEU A 99 -14.82 8.10 -4.60
N GLU A 100 -15.15 8.98 -3.68
CA GLU A 100 -16.54 9.30 -3.32
C GLU A 100 -17.33 9.86 -4.52
N ARG A 101 -16.71 10.71 -5.35
CA ARG A 101 -17.36 11.25 -6.56
C ARG A 101 -17.74 10.17 -7.59
N ILE A 102 -17.02 9.07 -7.61
CA ILE A 102 -17.33 7.95 -8.51
C ILE A 102 -18.14 6.83 -7.84
N GLY A 103 -18.69 7.10 -6.63
CA GLY A 103 -19.54 6.16 -5.90
C GLY A 103 -18.77 5.08 -5.13
N SER A 104 -17.48 5.26 -4.88
CA SER A 104 -16.66 4.41 -4.03
C SER A 104 -16.30 5.13 -2.72
N ASP A 105 -15.38 4.58 -1.93
CA ASP A 105 -14.87 5.20 -0.70
C ASP A 105 -13.44 4.74 -0.43
N LEU A 106 -12.75 5.41 0.49
CA LEU A 106 -11.44 5.03 1.00
C LEU A 106 -11.54 4.74 2.49
N GLN A 107 -11.27 3.51 2.88
CA GLN A 107 -11.13 3.17 4.28
C GLN A 107 -9.78 3.67 4.81
N VAL A 108 -9.83 4.54 5.83
CA VAL A 108 -8.62 5.08 6.46
C VAL A 108 -8.42 4.44 7.83
N ARG A 109 -7.20 3.99 8.09
CA ARG A 109 -6.77 3.36 9.35
C ARG A 109 -5.52 4.07 9.88
N VAL A 110 -5.17 3.79 11.13
CA VAL A 110 -3.93 4.21 11.79
C VAL A 110 -3.30 2.99 12.44
N GLY A 111 -1.99 2.80 12.27
CA GLY A 111 -1.28 1.66 12.85
C GLY A 111 -0.28 1.04 11.87
N THR A 112 -0.17 -0.27 11.87
CA THR A 112 0.60 -0.99 10.86
C THR A 112 -0.32 -1.50 9.75
N VAL A 113 0.22 -1.64 8.54
CA VAL A 113 -0.54 -2.24 7.43
C VAL A 113 -0.93 -3.68 7.77
N HIS A 114 -0.04 -4.42 8.43
CA HIS A 114 -0.30 -5.77 8.90
C HIS A 114 -1.57 -5.83 9.76
N ASP A 115 -1.63 -5.01 10.83
CA ASP A 115 -2.76 -5.03 11.78
C ASP A 115 -4.07 -4.58 11.13
N ALA A 116 -3.97 -3.58 10.23
CA ALA A 116 -5.13 -3.11 9.48
C ALA A 116 -5.71 -4.20 8.57
N VAL A 117 -4.85 -4.89 7.80
CA VAL A 117 -5.26 -5.99 6.92
C VAL A 117 -5.76 -7.17 7.74
N GLN A 118 -5.07 -7.55 8.82
CA GLN A 118 -5.49 -8.63 9.72
C GLN A 118 -6.89 -8.40 10.27
N SER A 119 -7.14 -7.19 10.78
CA SER A 119 -8.47 -6.82 11.32
C SER A 119 -9.58 -6.93 10.26
N ILE A 120 -9.29 -6.53 9.02
CA ILE A 120 -10.25 -6.62 7.92
C ILE A 120 -10.51 -8.09 7.54
N LEU A 121 -9.45 -8.87 7.36
CA LEU A 121 -9.56 -10.30 6.99
C LEU A 121 -10.30 -11.09 8.08
N GLN A 122 -10.00 -10.81 9.35
CA GLN A 122 -10.68 -11.45 10.47
C GLN A 122 -12.16 -11.09 10.52
N GLY A 123 -12.50 -9.80 10.37
CA GLY A 123 -13.89 -9.35 10.35
C GLY A 123 -14.71 -9.99 9.22
N TYR A 124 -14.12 -10.17 8.03
CA TYR A 124 -14.79 -10.87 6.93
C TYR A 124 -14.88 -12.38 7.15
N LYS A 125 -13.88 -13.00 7.76
CA LYS A 125 -13.91 -14.43 8.10
C LYS A 125 -15.01 -14.76 9.12
N GLU A 126 -15.27 -13.86 10.06
CA GLU A 126 -16.36 -13.99 11.04
C GLU A 126 -17.73 -13.78 10.37
N ASN A 127 -17.78 -13.06 9.25
CA ASN A 127 -18.98 -12.83 8.47
C ASN A 127 -19.11 -13.87 7.35
N ASN A 128 -19.83 -14.95 7.59
CA ASN A 128 -20.02 -16.04 6.63
C ASN A 128 -20.70 -15.64 5.30
N GLN A 129 -21.14 -14.39 5.15
CA GLN A 129 -21.78 -13.88 3.92
C GLN A 129 -20.78 -13.22 2.97
N VAL A 130 -19.51 -13.07 3.38
CA VAL A 130 -18.47 -12.38 2.62
C VAL A 130 -17.30 -13.32 2.41
N ASP A 131 -16.86 -13.43 1.17
CA ASP A 131 -15.61 -14.11 0.79
C ASP A 131 -14.56 -13.08 0.37
N ILE A 132 -13.30 -13.36 0.64
CA ILE A 132 -12.18 -12.50 0.24
C ILE A 132 -11.73 -12.93 -1.14
N ALA A 133 -11.82 -12.02 -2.12
CA ALA A 133 -11.34 -12.26 -3.48
C ALA A 133 -9.81 -12.15 -3.58
N GLY A 134 -9.21 -11.29 -2.77
CA GLY A 134 -7.76 -11.11 -2.70
C GLY A 134 -7.36 -9.82 -2.01
N VAL A 135 -6.05 -9.70 -1.77
CA VAL A 135 -5.40 -8.49 -1.25
C VAL A 135 -4.35 -8.05 -2.26
N TRP A 136 -4.50 -6.85 -2.79
CA TRP A 136 -3.59 -6.27 -3.77
C TRP A 136 -2.82 -5.10 -3.17
N MET A 137 -1.57 -4.96 -3.55
CA MET A 137 -0.68 -3.85 -3.17
C MET A 137 0.19 -3.48 -4.37
N THR A 138 0.72 -2.27 -4.39
CA THR A 138 1.82 -1.89 -5.28
C THR A 138 3.16 -2.31 -4.68
N ASN A 139 4.11 -2.67 -5.55
CA ASN A 139 5.46 -3.05 -5.16
C ASN A 139 6.29 -1.82 -4.79
N GLU A 140 7.04 -1.91 -3.70
CA GLU A 140 7.95 -0.86 -3.23
C GLU A 140 9.37 -1.42 -3.06
N GLU A 141 10.39 -0.55 -3.10
CA GLU A 141 11.80 -1.00 -3.04
C GLU A 141 12.45 -0.84 -1.66
N GLY A 142 11.84 -0.08 -0.77
CA GLY A 142 12.38 0.15 0.58
C GLY A 142 12.41 -1.12 1.43
N VAL A 143 13.39 -1.23 2.31
CA VAL A 143 13.56 -2.41 3.18
C VAL A 143 12.37 -2.58 4.13
N GLU A 144 11.82 -1.48 4.65
CA GLU A 144 10.66 -1.51 5.54
C GLU A 144 9.43 -1.96 4.75
N GLU A 145 9.24 -1.43 3.55
CA GLU A 145 8.14 -1.75 2.66
C GLU A 145 8.19 -3.22 2.17
N LYS A 146 9.38 -3.75 1.88
CA LYS A 146 9.55 -5.17 1.55
C LYS A 146 9.22 -6.11 2.71
N ARG A 147 9.52 -5.70 3.94
CA ARG A 147 9.11 -6.47 5.14
C ARG A 147 7.59 -6.47 5.28
N GLU A 148 6.97 -5.31 5.15
CA GLU A 148 5.52 -5.15 5.19
C GLU A 148 4.82 -6.02 4.13
N GLU A 149 5.31 -6.02 2.87
CA GLU A 149 4.81 -6.89 1.80
C GLU A 149 4.90 -8.37 2.16
N LYS A 150 6.02 -8.79 2.77
CA LYS A 150 6.23 -10.16 3.23
C LYS A 150 5.26 -10.53 4.34
N ASP A 151 5.03 -9.63 5.29
CA ASP A 151 4.15 -9.86 6.42
C ASP A 151 2.68 -9.95 5.97
N VAL A 152 2.23 -9.06 5.10
CA VAL A 152 0.89 -9.11 4.50
C VAL A 152 0.72 -10.39 3.65
N ARG A 153 1.72 -10.78 2.86
CA ARG A 153 1.69 -12.02 2.08
C ARG A 153 1.54 -13.25 2.98
N LYS A 154 2.25 -13.30 4.11
CA LYS A 154 2.14 -14.38 5.09
C LYS A 154 0.73 -14.42 5.68
N LEU A 155 0.22 -13.25 6.08
CA LEU A 155 -1.13 -13.12 6.60
C LEU A 155 -2.20 -13.60 5.60
N CYS A 156 -2.09 -13.22 4.33
CA CYS A 156 -3.02 -13.68 3.30
C CYS A 156 -3.03 -15.22 3.18
N LYS A 157 -1.87 -15.88 3.30
CA LYS A 157 -1.80 -17.35 3.32
C LYS A 157 -2.54 -17.97 4.51
N GLU A 158 -2.47 -17.34 5.69
CA GLU A 158 -3.16 -17.80 6.90
C GLU A 158 -4.70 -17.69 6.77
N PHE A 159 -5.16 -16.77 5.95
CA PHE A 159 -6.58 -16.55 5.67
C PHE A 159 -7.07 -17.14 4.36
N ASP A 160 -6.23 -17.91 3.65
CA ASP A 160 -6.52 -18.49 2.33
C ASP A 160 -6.97 -17.42 1.30
N ALA A 161 -6.35 -16.25 1.36
CA ALA A 161 -6.61 -15.12 0.47
C ALA A 161 -5.50 -14.99 -0.59
N GLU A 162 -5.88 -14.70 -1.84
CA GLU A 162 -4.91 -14.38 -2.88
C GLU A 162 -4.15 -13.10 -2.53
N PHE A 163 -2.84 -13.07 -2.73
CA PHE A 163 -2.01 -11.89 -2.58
C PHE A 163 -1.33 -11.54 -3.90
N LYS A 164 -1.50 -10.30 -4.37
CA LYS A 164 -0.90 -9.81 -5.61
C LYS A 164 -0.17 -8.50 -5.42
N LEU A 165 1.06 -8.44 -5.92
CA LEU A 165 1.84 -7.21 -6.04
C LEU A 165 1.78 -6.68 -7.47
N TRP A 166 1.54 -5.39 -7.60
CA TRP A 166 1.49 -4.68 -8.87
C TRP A 166 2.74 -3.83 -9.04
N GLN A 167 3.28 -3.81 -10.25
CA GLN A 167 4.37 -2.90 -10.61
C GLN A 167 3.82 -1.50 -10.83
N ASP A 168 4.45 -0.51 -10.19
CA ASP A 168 4.15 0.91 -10.33
C ASP A 168 5.45 1.71 -10.34
N GLU A 169 5.48 2.83 -11.07
CA GLU A 169 6.58 3.82 -11.07
C GLU A 169 8.02 3.28 -11.26
N LYS A 170 8.22 2.15 -11.91
CA LYS A 170 9.56 1.67 -12.23
C LYS A 170 9.98 2.15 -13.62
N TYR A 171 11.00 3.01 -13.66
CA TYR A 171 11.70 3.38 -14.90
C TYR A 171 12.50 2.20 -15.49
N PHE A 172 12.91 1.25 -14.64
CA PHE A 172 13.64 0.04 -15.04
C PHE A 172 12.99 -1.17 -14.36
N VAL A 173 12.72 -2.19 -15.14
CA VAL A 173 12.32 -3.50 -14.64
C VAL A 173 13.60 -4.31 -14.48
N ASP A 174 14.05 -4.52 -13.24
CA ASP A 174 15.32 -5.20 -12.92
C ASP A 174 15.46 -6.57 -13.57
N GLU A 175 14.36 -7.25 -13.83
CA GLU A 175 14.31 -8.55 -14.51
C GLU A 175 14.81 -8.49 -15.96
N TYR A 176 14.80 -7.32 -16.59
CA TYR A 176 15.27 -7.12 -17.97
C TYR A 176 16.62 -6.40 -18.07
N VAL A 177 17.14 -5.85 -16.98
CA VAL A 177 18.47 -5.22 -16.96
C VAL A 177 19.51 -6.29 -16.67
N HIS A 178 20.01 -6.94 -17.71
CA HIS A 178 21.20 -7.76 -17.62
C HIS A 178 22.41 -6.85 -17.43
N PHE A 179 22.78 -6.56 -16.19
CA PHE A 179 23.97 -5.77 -15.82
C PHE A 179 25.25 -6.22 -16.53
N HIS A 180 25.35 -7.51 -16.86
CA HIS A 180 26.46 -8.07 -17.64
C HIS A 180 26.60 -7.48 -19.06
N LYS A 181 25.53 -7.01 -19.70
CA LYS A 181 25.63 -6.39 -21.03
C LYS A 181 26.10 -4.93 -20.97
N ILE A 182 25.76 -4.21 -19.94
CA ILE A 182 26.17 -2.81 -19.75
C ILE A 182 27.65 -2.74 -19.37
N ALA A 183 28.10 -3.57 -18.43
CA ALA A 183 29.51 -3.65 -18.06
C ALA A 183 30.40 -4.02 -19.26
N ALA A 184 30.01 -4.98 -20.10
CA ALA A 184 30.72 -5.37 -21.30
C ALA A 184 30.79 -4.27 -22.39
N GLN A 185 29.79 -3.38 -22.42
CA GLN A 185 29.78 -2.24 -23.34
C GLN A 185 30.70 -1.10 -22.87
N TYR A 186 30.77 -0.86 -21.56
CA TYR A 186 31.70 0.13 -20.99
C TYR A 186 33.17 -0.30 -21.08
N THR A 187 33.48 -1.58 -20.91
CA THR A 187 34.83 -2.09 -21.03
C THR A 187 35.37 -1.95 -22.47
N ARG A 188 34.52 -2.07 -23.50
CA ARG A 188 34.90 -1.88 -24.91
C ARG A 188 35.18 -0.42 -25.29
N LEU A 189 34.64 0.55 -24.56
CA LEU A 189 34.85 1.99 -24.83
C LEU A 189 36.15 2.53 -24.19
N THR A 190 36.73 1.79 -23.26
CA THR A 190 37.99 2.16 -22.59
C THR A 190 39.25 1.47 -23.17
N GLU A 191 39.09 0.56 -24.14
CA GLU A 191 40.15 -0.21 -24.75
C GLU A 191 40.45 0.20 -26.21
N THR A 192 39.99 1.34 -26.68
CA THR A 192 40.42 1.88 -27.98
C THR A 192 41.62 2.81 -27.77
N PRO A 193 42.80 2.55 -28.41
CA PRO A 193 44.02 3.32 -28.29
C PRO A 193 43.92 4.71 -28.89
#